data_3e91bd99d54579f471db543f3d86c5cb
#
_entry.id   3e91bd99d54579f471db543f3d86c5cb
#
_cell.length_a   1.000
_cell.length_b   1.000
_cell.length_c   1.000
_cell.angle_alpha   90.00
_cell.angle_beta   90.00
_cell.angle_gamma   90.00
#
_symmetry.space_group_name_H-M   'P 1'
#
loop_
_entity.id
_entity.type
_entity.pdbx_description
1 polymer ?
#
loop_
_entity_poly.entity_id
_entity_poly.type
_entity_poly.pdbx_seq_one_letter_code
_entity_poly.pdbx_strand_id
1 'polypeptide(L)'
;MKFKMNNEEWEIIETSQEKMCEEYNEEFKNDGNFYNGITCPIKKKILLYEDLDSQQMKKTLYHELMHCYLFTYVSFNNIDFCIDDFCDISANSHDIIQEIVEEYFNCQKKNNMI
;
A
#
# COMPACT_ATOMS: atom_id res chain seq x y z
N MET A 1 4.25 4.55 -9.53
CA MET A 1 4.06 5.99 -9.16
C MET A 1 4.80 6.26 -7.86
N LYS A 2 5.49 7.36 -7.81
CA LYS A 2 6.14 7.80 -6.58
C LYS A 2 5.24 8.77 -5.82
N PHE A 3 5.26 8.67 -4.50
CA PHE A 3 4.54 9.60 -3.62
C PHE A 3 5.37 9.90 -2.38
N LYS A 4 5.03 10.97 -1.69
CA LYS A 4 5.71 11.32 -0.43
C LYS A 4 4.73 11.21 0.74
N MET A 5 5.24 10.68 1.84
CA MET A 5 4.55 10.65 3.11
C MET A 5 5.55 11.08 4.19
N ASN A 6 5.27 12.18 4.86
CA ASN A 6 6.17 12.80 5.84
C ASN A 6 7.59 13.05 5.27
N ASN A 7 7.67 13.58 4.05
CA ASN A 7 8.92 13.86 3.32
C ASN A 7 9.74 12.62 2.94
N GLU A 8 9.26 11.41 3.19
CA GLU A 8 9.88 10.19 2.71
C GLU A 8 9.24 9.77 1.40
N GLU A 9 10.07 9.45 0.42
CA GLU A 9 9.60 9.01 -0.89
C GLU A 9 9.34 7.51 -0.91
N TRP A 10 8.14 7.15 -1.35
CA TRP A 10 7.70 5.78 -1.54
C TRP A 10 7.35 5.55 -3.01
N GLU A 11 7.33 4.29 -3.40
CA GLU A 11 6.95 3.91 -4.77
C GLU A 11 5.88 2.83 -4.77
N ILE A 12 4.85 3.01 -5.60
CA ILE A 12 3.82 2.00 -5.86
C ILE A 12 4.15 1.31 -7.17
N ILE A 13 4.27 -0.02 -7.13
CA ILE A 13 4.64 -0.84 -8.27
C ILE A 13 3.62 -1.97 -8.44
N GLU A 14 3.06 -2.11 -9.64
CA GLU A 14 2.25 -3.28 -9.99
C GLU A 14 3.19 -4.36 -10.55
N THR A 15 3.06 -5.57 -10.05
CA THR A 15 4.00 -6.65 -10.40
C THR A 15 3.37 -8.03 -10.28
N SER A 16 4.13 -9.06 -10.64
CA SER A 16 3.72 -10.45 -10.58
C SER A 16 3.81 -11.03 -9.16
N GLN A 17 3.12 -12.14 -8.92
CA GLN A 17 3.22 -12.89 -7.66
C GLN A 17 4.64 -13.35 -7.38
N GLU A 18 5.34 -13.78 -8.40
CA GLU A 18 6.72 -14.26 -8.27
C GLU A 18 7.62 -13.16 -7.70
N LYS A 19 7.53 -11.95 -8.24
CA LYS A 19 8.31 -10.82 -7.75
C LYS A 19 7.90 -10.37 -6.35
N MET A 20 6.62 -10.46 -6.03
CA MET A 20 6.15 -10.16 -4.67
C MET A 20 6.74 -11.14 -3.67
N CYS A 21 6.79 -12.42 -3.99
CA CYS A 21 7.40 -13.44 -3.13
C CYS A 21 8.91 -13.22 -2.96
N GLU A 22 9.60 -12.83 -4.02
CA GLU A 22 11.03 -12.48 -3.95
C GLU A 22 11.29 -11.35 -2.95
N GLU A 23 10.45 -10.31 -2.95
CA GLU A 23 10.59 -9.19 -2.03
C GLU A 23 10.35 -9.59 -0.57
N TYR A 24 9.53 -10.63 -0.34
CA TYR A 24 9.32 -11.18 1.00
C TYR A 24 10.36 -12.22 1.41
N ASN A 25 11.31 -12.57 0.54
CA ASN A 25 12.24 -13.67 0.74
C ASN A 25 11.53 -15.03 0.94
N GLU A 26 10.40 -15.21 0.28
CA GLU A 26 9.64 -16.46 0.30
C GLU A 26 9.78 -17.16 -1.04
N GLU A 27 9.75 -18.49 -1.03
CA GLU A 27 9.65 -19.25 -2.26
C GLU A 27 8.27 -19.07 -2.89
N PHE A 28 8.24 -18.79 -4.18
CA PHE A 28 6.99 -18.78 -4.92
C PHE A 28 6.43 -20.20 -4.98
N LYS A 29 5.27 -20.40 -4.37
CA LYS A 29 4.55 -21.67 -4.42
C LYS A 29 3.27 -21.46 -5.20
N ASN A 30 3.10 -22.20 -6.27
CA ASN A 30 1.89 -22.15 -7.08
C ASN A 30 0.80 -23.03 -6.46
N ASP A 31 0.50 -22.81 -5.18
CA ASP A 31 -0.41 -23.60 -4.36
C ASP A 31 -1.68 -22.84 -3.96
N GLY A 32 -1.96 -21.71 -4.61
CA GLY A 32 -3.11 -20.89 -4.32
C GLY A 32 -2.89 -19.81 -3.27
N ASN A 33 -1.75 -19.81 -2.58
CA ASN A 33 -1.38 -18.73 -1.66
C ASN A 33 -0.77 -17.59 -2.46
N PHE A 34 -1.49 -16.47 -2.52
CA PHE A 34 -0.94 -15.29 -3.17
C PHE A 34 -1.30 -14.02 -2.42
N TYR A 35 -0.57 -12.96 -2.73
CA TYR A 35 -0.74 -11.64 -2.12
C TYR A 35 -1.44 -10.71 -3.10
N ASN A 36 -2.40 -9.93 -2.62
CA ASN A 36 -2.95 -8.82 -3.40
C ASN A 36 -2.04 -7.61 -3.36
N GLY A 37 -1.42 -7.37 -2.22
CA GLY A 37 -0.48 -6.29 -2.04
C GLY A 37 0.51 -6.55 -0.91
N ILE A 38 1.61 -5.83 -0.93
CA ILE A 38 2.68 -5.93 0.06
C ILE A 38 3.24 -4.53 0.32
N THR A 39 3.45 -4.20 1.58
CA THR A 39 4.17 -2.99 1.97
C THR A 39 5.56 -3.37 2.48
N CYS A 40 6.60 -2.81 1.84
CA CYS A 40 8.00 -3.03 2.22
C CYS A 40 8.56 -1.75 2.84
N PRO A 41 8.56 -1.61 4.17
CA PRO A 41 8.97 -0.35 4.81
C PRO A 41 10.44 -0.01 4.64
N ILE A 42 11.31 -1.03 4.63
CA ILE A 42 12.75 -0.81 4.49
C ILE A 42 13.09 -0.24 3.12
N LYS A 43 12.49 -0.78 2.08
CA LYS A 43 12.71 -0.34 0.70
C LYS A 43 11.81 0.81 0.28
N LYS A 44 10.84 1.19 1.11
CA LYS A 44 9.86 2.24 0.82
C LYS A 44 9.07 1.95 -0.45
N LYS A 45 8.53 0.73 -0.55
CA LYS A 45 7.75 0.28 -1.69
C LYS A 45 6.44 -0.33 -1.28
N ILE A 46 5.42 -0.10 -2.11
CA ILE A 46 4.17 -0.85 -2.10
C ILE A 46 4.11 -1.65 -3.39
N LEU A 47 3.93 -2.95 -3.27
CA LEU A 47 3.74 -3.83 -4.41
C LEU A 47 2.27 -4.23 -4.50
N LEU A 48 1.68 -4.12 -5.68
CA LEU A 48 0.31 -4.52 -5.96
C LEU A 48 0.31 -5.60 -7.04
N TYR A 49 -0.56 -6.59 -6.87
CA TYR A 49 -0.71 -7.62 -7.89
C TYR A 49 -1.30 -7.01 -9.17
N GLU A 50 -0.63 -7.21 -10.29
CA GLU A 50 -0.94 -6.54 -11.56
C GLU A 50 -2.28 -6.97 -12.19
N ASP A 51 -2.79 -8.15 -11.83
CA ASP A 51 -4.02 -8.69 -12.41
C ASP A 51 -5.27 -8.50 -11.53
N LEU A 52 -5.22 -7.63 -10.54
CA LEU A 52 -6.41 -7.26 -9.77
C LEU A 52 -7.36 -6.42 -10.62
N ASP A 53 -8.67 -6.64 -10.45
CA ASP A 53 -9.64 -5.73 -11.05
C ASP A 53 -9.59 -4.35 -10.36
N SER A 54 -10.22 -3.36 -10.93
CA SER A 54 -10.12 -1.98 -10.43
C SER A 54 -10.65 -1.80 -9.01
N GLN A 55 -11.67 -2.55 -8.63
CA GLN A 55 -12.25 -2.50 -7.28
C GLN A 55 -11.32 -3.12 -6.25
N GLN A 56 -10.75 -4.29 -6.56
CA GLN A 56 -9.77 -4.96 -5.72
C GLN A 56 -8.49 -4.15 -5.61
N MET A 57 -8.05 -3.55 -6.71
CA MET A 57 -6.86 -2.69 -6.73
C MET A 57 -7.03 -1.51 -5.78
N LYS A 58 -8.18 -0.84 -5.83
CA LYS A 58 -8.48 0.30 -4.97
C LYS A 58 -8.47 -0.10 -3.49
N LYS A 59 -9.15 -1.19 -3.16
CA LYS A 59 -9.21 -1.72 -1.79
C LYS A 59 -7.83 -2.09 -1.26
N THR A 60 -7.05 -2.78 -2.09
CA THR A 60 -5.70 -3.22 -1.73
C THR A 60 -4.77 -2.03 -1.54
N LEU A 61 -4.85 -1.03 -2.41
CA LEU A 61 -4.04 0.17 -2.28
C LEU A 61 -4.35 0.93 -0.99
N TYR A 62 -5.62 1.09 -0.63
CA TYR A 62 -6.00 1.67 0.67
C TYR A 62 -5.40 0.90 1.84
N HIS A 63 -5.49 -0.42 1.78
CA HIS A 63 -4.94 -1.29 2.83
C HIS A 63 -3.43 -1.10 2.99
N GLU A 64 -2.70 -1.11 1.88
CA GLU A 64 -1.25 -0.97 1.92
C GLU A 64 -0.79 0.44 2.31
N LEU A 65 -1.52 1.46 1.87
CA LEU A 65 -1.24 2.84 2.28
C LEU A 65 -1.49 3.05 3.78
N MET A 66 -2.45 2.32 4.36
CA MET A 66 -2.65 2.34 5.80
C MET A 66 -1.42 1.78 6.54
N HIS A 67 -0.81 0.71 6.03
CA HIS A 67 0.45 0.21 6.58
C HIS A 67 1.54 1.27 6.51
N CYS A 68 1.66 1.98 5.40
CA CYS A 68 2.61 3.10 5.27
C CYS A 68 2.35 4.19 6.30
N TYR A 69 1.09 4.55 6.49
CA TYR A 69 0.70 5.57 7.46
C TYR A 69 1.07 5.16 8.89
N LEU A 70 0.72 3.94 9.26
CA LEU A 70 1.03 3.41 10.58
C LEU A 70 2.55 3.36 10.81
N PHE A 71 3.29 2.91 9.82
CA PHE A 71 4.74 2.85 9.89
C PHE A 71 5.37 4.23 10.02
N THR A 72 4.83 5.22 9.32
CA THR A 72 5.40 6.58 9.26
C THR A 72 5.06 7.42 10.48
N TYR A 73 3.81 7.36 10.93
CA TYR A 73 3.29 8.29 11.94
C TYR A 73 2.98 7.66 13.29
N VAL A 74 2.88 6.34 13.37
CA VAL A 74 2.51 5.66 14.61
C VAL A 74 3.67 4.79 15.07
N SER A 75 4.17 5.05 16.29
CA SER A 75 5.21 4.22 16.88
C SER A 75 4.57 3.00 17.55
N PHE A 76 5.02 1.81 17.17
CA PHE A 76 4.49 0.55 17.73
C PHE A 76 5.14 0.13 19.04
N ASN A 77 6.06 0.92 19.58
CA ASN A 77 6.70 0.59 20.83
C ASN A 77 5.75 0.84 22.00
N ASN A 78 5.11 -0.20 22.51
CA ASN A 78 4.25 -0.20 23.70
C ASN A 78 2.88 0.48 23.53
N ILE A 79 2.25 0.31 22.38
CA ILE A 79 0.91 0.86 22.18
C ILE A 79 -0.14 -0.22 22.38
N ASP A 80 -0.92 -0.10 23.45
CA ASP A 80 -2.20 -0.76 23.57
C ASP A 80 -3.20 0.07 22.78
N PHE A 81 -3.58 -0.40 21.59
CA PHE A 81 -4.57 0.30 20.77
C PHE A 81 -5.93 0.20 21.42
N CYS A 82 -6.49 1.32 21.82
CA CYS A 82 -7.89 1.40 22.18
C CYS A 82 -8.75 1.83 20.99
N ILE A 83 -10.06 1.75 21.12
CA ILE A 83 -11.00 2.13 20.06
C ILE A 83 -10.84 3.60 19.66
N ASP A 84 -10.61 4.47 20.65
CA ASP A 84 -10.42 5.90 20.40
C ASP A 84 -9.16 6.18 19.57
N ASP A 85 -8.07 5.47 19.85
CA ASP A 85 -6.83 5.58 19.05
C ASP A 85 -7.08 5.16 17.61
N PHE A 86 -7.80 4.08 17.41
CA PHE A 86 -8.17 3.62 16.06
C PHE A 86 -9.02 4.66 15.32
N CYS A 87 -9.97 5.27 15.99
CA CYS A 87 -10.80 6.31 15.38
C CYS A 87 -9.98 7.55 15.00
N ASP A 88 -9.06 7.96 15.87
CA ASP A 88 -8.17 9.09 15.60
C ASP A 88 -7.23 8.80 14.42
N ILE A 89 -6.64 7.62 14.38
CA ILE A 89 -5.78 7.18 13.27
C ILE A 89 -6.58 7.17 11.96
N SER A 90 -7.78 6.62 11.97
CA SER A 90 -8.65 6.57 10.78
C SER A 90 -9.02 7.96 10.29
N ALA A 91 -9.38 8.86 11.20
CA ALA A 91 -9.74 10.24 10.85
C ALA A 91 -8.55 11.03 10.29
N ASN A 92 -7.39 10.91 10.93
CA ASN A 92 -6.20 11.67 10.54
C ASN A 92 -5.55 11.14 9.26
N SER A 93 -5.65 9.84 8.99
CA SER A 93 -5.07 9.23 7.81
C SER A 93 -5.92 9.39 6.55
N HIS A 94 -7.22 9.63 6.70
CA HIS A 94 -8.18 9.56 5.59
C HIS A 94 -7.81 10.48 4.43
N ASP A 95 -7.57 11.76 4.68
CA ASP A 95 -7.28 12.74 3.63
C ASP A 95 -5.97 12.47 2.93
N ILE A 96 -4.95 12.09 3.69
CA ILE A 96 -3.62 11.76 3.15
C ILE A 96 -3.71 10.57 2.21
N ILE A 97 -4.36 9.50 2.66
CA ILE A 97 -4.48 8.26 1.87
C ILE A 97 -5.38 8.48 0.65
N GLN A 98 -6.49 9.18 0.83
CA GLN A 98 -7.43 9.47 -0.26
C GLN A 98 -6.76 10.23 -1.40
N GLU A 99 -5.96 11.24 -1.08
CA GLU A 99 -5.22 12.02 -2.06
C GLU A 99 -4.26 11.15 -2.89
N ILE A 100 -3.53 10.27 -2.23
CA ILE A 100 -2.60 9.36 -2.91
C ILE A 100 -3.34 8.38 -3.82
N VAL A 101 -4.45 7.82 -3.34
CA VAL A 101 -5.28 6.89 -4.13
C VAL A 101 -5.83 7.58 -5.38
N GLU A 102 -6.37 8.77 -5.23
CA GLU A 102 -6.90 9.54 -6.37
C GLU A 102 -5.80 9.86 -7.40
N GLU A 103 -4.64 10.28 -6.93
CA GLU A 103 -3.49 10.54 -7.79
C GLU A 103 -3.06 9.29 -8.55
N TYR A 104 -3.00 8.14 -7.88
CA TYR A 104 -2.63 6.89 -8.50
C TYR A 104 -3.58 6.51 -9.63
N PHE A 105 -4.88 6.56 -9.40
CA PHE A 105 -5.88 6.22 -10.42
C PHE A 105 -5.95 7.25 -11.55
N ASN A 106 -5.68 8.51 -11.27
CA ASN A 106 -5.58 9.54 -12.30
C ASN A 106 -4.37 9.32 -13.21
N CYS A 107 -3.23 8.90 -12.66
CA CYS A 107 -2.05 8.53 -13.44
C CYS A 107 -2.33 7.34 -14.33
N GLN A 108 -3.04 6.32 -13.83
CA GLN A 108 -3.42 5.14 -14.60
C GLN A 108 -4.33 5.53 -15.79
N LYS A 109 -5.30 6.40 -15.58
CA LYS A 109 -6.18 6.88 -16.65
C LYS A 109 -5.40 7.61 -17.74
N LYS A 110 -4.46 8.47 -17.39
CA LYS A 110 -3.63 9.18 -18.36
C LYS A 110 -2.79 8.22 -19.20
N ASN A 111 -2.25 7.18 -18.60
CA ASN A 111 -1.48 6.17 -19.31
C ASN A 111 -2.35 5.35 -20.27
N ASN A 112 -3.61 5.15 -19.95
CA ASN A 112 -4.55 4.40 -20.79
C ASN A 112 -5.21 5.24 -21.90
N MET A 113 -5.02 6.54 -21.90
CA MET A 113 -5.58 7.46 -22.89
C MET A 113 -4.65 7.73 -24.08
N ILE A 114 -3.51 7.09 -24.13
CA ILE A 114 -2.56 7.24 -25.24
C ILE A 114 -2.90 6.29 -26.38
#